data_29d69068b6f75015730bf6ed5baddea9
#
_entry.id   29d69068b6f75015730bf6ed5baddea9
#
_cell.length_a   1.000
_cell.length_b   1.000
_cell.length_c   1.000
_cell.angle_alpha   90.00
_cell.angle_beta   90.00
_cell.angle_gamma   90.00
#
_symmetry.space_group_name_H-M   'P 1'
#
loop_
_entity.id
_entity.type
_entity.pdbx_description
1 polymer ?
#
loop_
_entity_poly.entity_id
_entity_poly.type
_entity_poly.pdbx_seq_one_letter_code
_entity_poly.pdbx_strand_id
1 'polypeptide(L)'
;LVENAEMDFAELMYQMYAEPSSSYGDITRYFVKNSIDVYGKALQRAFISKLLRNPVYVQADMDIYEYFKAQGVKIESPPEMFTGDNSCYLYQGREGEEQILVIAPHQGRIPSSLWLTVQRKLSQNTSFQNGRKCHNTWLAGKIKCGRCGYALVGLRAQNGVTYLRCKQRADNGSCEGAGTLTAQSMESFVYGEMV
;
A
#
# COMPACT_ATOMS: atom_id res chain seq x y z
N LEU A 1 -18.78 5.18 -9.07
CA LEU A 1 -17.62 6.06 -8.81
C LEU A 1 -17.91 7.41 -9.47
N VAL A 2 -17.83 8.49 -8.70
CA VAL A 2 -17.92 9.84 -9.25
C VAL A 2 -16.51 10.23 -9.70
N GLU A 3 -16.36 10.69 -10.95
CA GLU A 3 -15.09 11.27 -11.39
C GLU A 3 -14.75 12.49 -10.54
N ASN A 4 -13.60 12.46 -9.89
CA ASN A 4 -13.07 13.58 -9.14
C ASN A 4 -11.55 13.70 -9.42
N ALA A 5 -10.93 14.81 -9.02
CA ALA A 5 -9.50 15.05 -9.17
C ALA A 5 -8.61 13.95 -8.55
N GLU A 6 -9.16 13.12 -7.67
CA GLU A 6 -8.42 12.02 -7.03
C GLU A 6 -8.21 10.82 -7.96
N MET A 7 -8.99 10.69 -9.04
CA MET A 7 -8.77 9.68 -10.08
C MET A 7 -7.48 9.94 -10.85
N ASP A 8 -7.11 11.20 -11.06
CA ASP A 8 -5.85 11.56 -11.71
C ASP A 8 -4.65 11.17 -10.85
N PHE A 9 -4.79 11.24 -9.53
CA PHE A 9 -3.76 10.75 -8.60
C PHE A 9 -3.64 9.22 -8.64
N ALA A 10 -4.74 8.49 -8.79
CA ALA A 10 -4.70 7.05 -8.98
C ALA A 10 -3.93 6.68 -10.26
N GLU A 11 -4.25 7.32 -11.37
CA GLU A 11 -3.56 7.11 -12.65
C GLU A 11 -2.07 7.42 -12.54
N LEU A 12 -1.70 8.54 -11.91
CA LEU A 12 -0.31 8.90 -11.66
C LEU A 12 0.42 7.83 -10.83
N MET A 13 -0.23 7.25 -9.79
CA MET A 13 0.35 6.18 -8.99
C MET A 13 0.62 4.92 -9.82
N TYR A 14 -0.28 4.55 -10.74
CA TYR A 14 -0.07 3.42 -11.66
C TYR A 14 1.10 3.68 -12.61
N GLN A 15 1.16 4.86 -13.24
CA GLN A 15 2.23 5.26 -14.14
C GLN A 15 3.59 5.26 -13.42
N MET A 16 3.67 5.90 -12.25
CA MET A 16 4.90 5.92 -11.46
C MET A 16 5.34 4.53 -11.03
N TYR A 17 4.41 3.66 -10.60
CA TYR A 17 4.78 2.33 -10.13
C TYR A 17 5.16 1.39 -11.26
N ALA A 18 4.66 1.58 -12.47
CA ALA A 18 5.04 0.79 -13.64
C ALA A 18 6.53 0.95 -14.01
N GLU A 19 7.14 2.09 -13.68
CA GLU A 19 8.58 2.31 -13.87
C GLU A 19 9.40 1.26 -13.10
N PRO A 20 10.37 0.56 -13.76
CA PRO A 20 11.08 -0.57 -13.15
C PRO A 20 11.75 -0.24 -11.82
N SER A 21 12.38 0.93 -11.69
CA SER A 21 13.12 1.37 -10.51
C SER A 21 12.25 1.98 -9.41
N SER A 22 10.98 2.26 -9.68
CA SER A 22 10.08 2.95 -8.74
C SER A 22 9.58 2.01 -7.65
N SER A 23 9.44 2.52 -6.44
CA SER A 23 8.89 1.85 -5.27
C SER A 23 7.73 2.65 -4.67
N TYR A 24 6.98 2.05 -3.73
CA TYR A 24 5.97 2.80 -2.95
C TYR A 24 6.58 4.00 -2.21
N GLY A 25 7.86 3.88 -1.79
CA GLY A 25 8.57 4.98 -1.14
C GLY A 25 8.81 6.18 -2.07
N ASP A 26 9.07 5.92 -3.34
CA ASP A 26 9.28 6.99 -4.33
C ASP A 26 7.97 7.73 -4.59
N ILE A 27 6.87 7.01 -4.73
CA ILE A 27 5.54 7.59 -4.88
C ILE A 27 5.18 8.44 -3.66
N THR A 28 5.35 7.91 -2.44
CA THR A 28 5.04 8.71 -1.24
C THR A 28 5.89 9.96 -1.13
N ARG A 29 7.19 9.89 -1.45
CA ARG A 29 8.08 11.06 -1.45
C ARG A 29 7.68 12.11 -2.49
N TYR A 30 7.27 11.66 -3.69
CA TYR A 30 6.79 12.56 -4.72
C TYR A 30 5.55 13.34 -4.26
N PHE A 31 4.55 12.66 -3.68
CA PHE A 31 3.32 13.27 -3.19
C PHE A 31 3.60 14.27 -2.04
N VAL A 32 4.44 13.88 -1.09
CA VAL A 32 4.84 14.79 0.02
C VAL A 32 5.60 16.01 -0.51
N LYS A 33 6.56 15.81 -1.43
CA LYS A 33 7.36 16.91 -2.00
C LYS A 33 6.50 17.93 -2.75
N ASN A 34 5.43 17.48 -3.40
CA ASN A 34 4.52 18.33 -4.16
C ASN A 34 3.30 18.78 -3.33
N SER A 35 3.29 18.53 -2.01
CA SER A 35 2.18 18.88 -1.12
C SER A 35 0.83 18.32 -1.58
N ILE A 36 0.83 17.12 -2.18
CA ILE A 36 -0.38 16.45 -2.66
C ILE A 36 -0.90 15.55 -1.55
N ASP A 37 -2.05 15.90 -1.01
CA ASP A 37 -2.79 15.07 -0.06
C ASP A 37 -3.89 14.28 -0.79
N VAL A 38 -4.09 13.03 -0.38
CA VAL A 38 -5.17 12.18 -0.86
C VAL A 38 -6.20 12.04 0.26
N TYR A 39 -7.44 12.45 0.00
CA TYR A 39 -8.50 12.56 1.02
C TYR A 39 -8.09 13.41 2.23
N GLY A 40 -7.35 14.51 2.02
CA GLY A 40 -6.87 15.41 3.07
C GLY A 40 -5.85 14.77 4.02
N LYS A 41 -5.16 13.73 3.59
CA LYS A 41 -4.13 13.01 4.36
C LYS A 41 -2.90 12.73 3.52
N ALA A 42 -1.75 12.76 4.19
CA ALA A 42 -0.50 12.35 3.56
C ALA A 42 -0.57 10.88 3.11
N LEU A 43 -0.15 10.62 1.88
CA LEU A 43 -0.21 9.31 1.23
C LEU A 43 0.62 8.26 1.98
N GLN A 44 0.01 7.12 2.27
CA GLN A 44 0.66 6.00 2.94
C GLN A 44 0.92 4.84 1.99
N ARG A 45 2.04 4.12 2.19
CA ARG A 45 2.42 2.94 1.37
C ARG A 45 1.35 1.85 1.36
N ALA A 46 0.69 1.63 2.50
CA ALA A 46 -0.38 0.64 2.59
C ALA A 46 -1.59 0.99 1.71
N PHE A 47 -1.91 2.29 1.58
CA PHE A 47 -2.95 2.76 0.68
C PHE A 47 -2.56 2.52 -0.78
N ILE A 48 -1.34 2.90 -1.19
CA ILE A 48 -0.83 2.64 -2.56
C ILE A 48 -0.92 1.15 -2.88
N SER A 49 -0.47 0.28 -1.97
CA SER A 49 -0.51 -1.17 -2.16
C SER A 49 -1.93 -1.71 -2.40
N LYS A 50 -2.92 -1.19 -1.68
CA LYS A 50 -4.33 -1.55 -1.86
C LYS A 50 -4.91 -1.00 -3.16
N LEU A 51 -4.63 0.25 -3.48
CA LEU A 51 -5.10 0.91 -4.69
C LEU A 51 -4.59 0.19 -5.93
N LEU A 52 -3.29 -0.09 -6.03
CA LEU A 52 -2.67 -0.73 -7.18
C LEU A 52 -3.14 -2.17 -7.42
N ARG A 53 -3.67 -2.87 -6.41
CA ARG A 53 -4.25 -4.21 -6.54
C ARG A 53 -5.73 -4.21 -6.88
N ASN A 54 -6.39 -3.06 -6.73
CA ASN A 54 -7.83 -3.00 -6.89
C ASN A 54 -8.22 -2.90 -8.38
N PRO A 55 -8.94 -3.88 -8.95
CA PRO A 55 -9.32 -3.85 -10.36
C PRO A 55 -10.43 -2.85 -10.68
N VAL A 56 -10.99 -2.17 -9.68
CA VAL A 56 -12.06 -1.17 -9.86
C VAL A 56 -11.66 0.02 -10.74
N TYR A 57 -10.40 0.19 -11.03
CA TYR A 57 -9.89 1.27 -11.88
C TYR A 57 -9.58 0.83 -13.31
N VAL A 58 -9.50 -0.47 -13.57
CA VAL A 58 -9.00 -1.00 -14.85
C VAL A 58 -10.07 -0.99 -15.95
N GLN A 59 -9.66 -0.77 -17.18
CA GLN A 59 -10.47 -1.05 -18.37
C GLN A 59 -10.54 -2.58 -18.53
N ALA A 60 -11.69 -3.15 -18.21
CA ALA A 60 -11.87 -4.60 -18.18
C ALA A 60 -12.11 -5.13 -19.59
N ASP A 61 -11.02 -5.53 -20.23
CA ASP A 61 -10.99 -6.21 -21.54
C ASP A 61 -10.72 -7.72 -21.39
N MET A 62 -10.53 -8.40 -22.50
CA MET A 62 -10.25 -9.85 -22.52
C MET A 62 -8.95 -10.22 -21.83
N ASP A 63 -7.94 -9.34 -21.77
CA ASP A 63 -6.69 -9.61 -21.06
C ASP A 63 -6.95 -9.66 -19.55
N ILE A 64 -7.84 -8.82 -19.03
CA ILE A 64 -8.27 -8.84 -17.62
C ILE A 64 -9.11 -10.08 -17.33
N TYR A 65 -10.00 -10.49 -18.25
CA TYR A 65 -10.78 -11.73 -18.12
C TYR A 65 -9.85 -12.94 -17.98
N GLU A 66 -8.90 -13.11 -18.90
CA GLU A 66 -7.96 -14.23 -18.88
C GLU A 66 -7.02 -14.20 -17.66
N TYR A 67 -6.61 -13.01 -17.22
CA TYR A 67 -5.79 -12.84 -16.02
C TYR A 67 -6.49 -13.40 -14.76
N PHE A 68 -7.74 -13.04 -14.53
CA PHE A 68 -8.48 -13.51 -13.34
C PHE A 68 -8.92 -14.97 -13.47
N LYS A 69 -9.24 -15.43 -14.67
CA LYS A 69 -9.53 -16.83 -14.95
C LYS A 69 -8.33 -17.74 -14.65
N ALA A 70 -7.12 -17.33 -15.04
CA ALA A 70 -5.89 -18.03 -14.75
C ALA A 70 -5.58 -18.13 -13.24
N GLN A 71 -6.11 -17.20 -12.42
CA GLN A 71 -6.00 -17.24 -10.96
C GLN A 71 -7.09 -18.07 -10.28
N GLY A 72 -8.01 -18.65 -11.03
CA GLY A 72 -9.11 -19.44 -10.49
C GLY A 72 -10.24 -18.62 -9.88
N VAL A 73 -10.31 -17.32 -10.19
CA VAL A 73 -11.41 -16.44 -9.75
C VAL A 73 -12.67 -16.80 -10.51
N LYS A 74 -13.79 -16.92 -9.81
CA LYS A 74 -15.11 -17.13 -10.43
C LYS A 74 -15.55 -15.85 -11.13
N ILE A 75 -15.79 -15.91 -12.44
CA ILE A 75 -16.24 -14.77 -13.24
C ILE A 75 -17.73 -14.93 -13.52
N GLU A 76 -18.55 -14.05 -12.96
CA GLU A 76 -20.01 -14.09 -13.11
C GLU A 76 -20.48 -13.37 -14.38
N SER A 77 -19.74 -12.36 -14.85
CA SER A 77 -20.07 -11.64 -16.08
C SER A 77 -19.61 -12.43 -17.30
N PRO A 78 -20.44 -12.55 -18.37
CA PRO A 78 -20.06 -13.24 -19.58
C PRO A 78 -18.89 -12.56 -20.30
N PRO A 79 -18.05 -13.31 -21.03
CA PRO A 79 -16.84 -12.78 -21.68
C PRO A 79 -17.10 -11.59 -22.62
N GLU A 80 -18.27 -11.57 -23.26
CA GLU A 80 -18.68 -10.51 -24.22
C GLU A 80 -18.81 -9.14 -23.57
N MET A 81 -18.93 -9.08 -22.24
CA MET A 81 -18.99 -7.81 -21.51
C MET A 81 -17.61 -7.20 -21.26
N PHE A 82 -16.52 -7.93 -21.51
CA PHE A 82 -15.16 -7.46 -21.32
C PHE A 82 -14.66 -6.70 -22.55
N THR A 83 -15.29 -5.55 -22.84
CA THR A 83 -15.02 -4.70 -24.00
C THR A 83 -13.89 -3.69 -23.79
N GLY A 84 -13.47 -3.47 -22.54
CA GLY A 84 -12.50 -2.42 -22.17
C GLY A 84 -13.14 -1.07 -21.83
N ASP A 85 -14.44 -0.90 -22.04
CA ASP A 85 -15.12 0.36 -21.71
C ASP A 85 -15.37 0.49 -20.21
N ASN A 86 -15.93 -0.57 -19.63
CA ASN A 86 -16.27 -0.64 -18.23
C ASN A 86 -15.09 -1.17 -17.38
N SER A 87 -15.18 -0.90 -16.10
CA SER A 87 -14.27 -1.50 -15.12
C SER A 87 -14.82 -2.83 -14.59
N CYS A 88 -14.12 -3.44 -13.64
CA CYS A 88 -14.60 -4.63 -12.95
C CYS A 88 -14.47 -4.50 -11.44
N TYR A 89 -15.27 -5.26 -10.72
CA TYR A 89 -15.23 -5.35 -9.27
C TYR A 89 -14.90 -6.77 -8.84
N LEU A 90 -13.89 -6.91 -7.98
CA LEU A 90 -13.49 -8.18 -7.38
C LEU A 90 -14.02 -8.26 -5.95
N TYR A 91 -14.97 -9.13 -5.72
CA TYR A 91 -15.38 -9.52 -4.39
C TYR A 91 -14.40 -10.52 -3.82
N GLN A 92 -13.78 -10.17 -2.68
CA GLN A 92 -12.70 -10.98 -2.09
C GLN A 92 -13.21 -12.18 -1.28
N GLY A 93 -14.50 -12.23 -0.95
CA GLY A 93 -15.02 -13.24 -0.04
C GLY A 93 -14.48 -13.11 1.39
N ARG A 94 -15.00 -13.95 2.29
CA ARG A 94 -14.37 -14.22 3.60
C ARG A 94 -13.41 -15.39 3.46
N GLU A 95 -12.65 -15.67 4.51
CA GLU A 95 -11.74 -16.82 4.53
C GLU A 95 -12.49 -18.12 4.20
N GLY A 96 -12.11 -18.79 3.10
CA GLY A 96 -12.77 -20.00 2.58
C GLY A 96 -13.91 -19.77 1.57
N GLU A 97 -14.27 -18.53 1.25
CA GLU A 97 -15.23 -18.21 0.19
C GLU A 97 -14.54 -17.95 -1.15
N GLU A 98 -15.24 -18.24 -2.25
CA GLU A 98 -14.74 -17.98 -3.60
C GLU A 98 -14.64 -16.47 -3.87
N GLN A 99 -13.58 -16.08 -4.56
CA GLN A 99 -13.47 -14.73 -5.13
C GLN A 99 -14.37 -14.65 -6.36
N ILE A 100 -15.11 -13.57 -6.49
CA ILE A 100 -16.06 -13.35 -7.60
C ILE A 100 -15.72 -12.05 -8.31
N LEU A 101 -15.57 -12.12 -9.63
CA LEU A 101 -15.36 -10.97 -10.50
C LEU A 101 -16.62 -10.66 -11.30
N VAL A 102 -17.01 -9.38 -11.32
CA VAL A 102 -18.13 -8.88 -12.11
C VAL A 102 -17.76 -7.59 -12.84
N ILE A 103 -18.32 -7.36 -14.01
CA ILE A 103 -18.21 -6.06 -14.70
C ILE A 103 -18.96 -5.00 -13.89
N ALA A 104 -18.30 -3.88 -13.65
CA ALA A 104 -18.87 -2.74 -12.94
C ALA A 104 -19.52 -1.75 -13.94
N PRO A 105 -20.58 -1.01 -13.52
CA PRO A 105 -21.30 -0.11 -14.44
C PRO A 105 -20.55 1.20 -14.74
N HIS A 106 -19.41 1.45 -14.11
CA HIS A 106 -18.61 2.66 -14.35
C HIS A 106 -17.47 2.39 -15.32
N GLN A 107 -17.00 3.44 -15.99
CA GLN A 107 -15.91 3.36 -16.95
C GLN A 107 -14.57 3.07 -16.25
N GLY A 108 -13.78 2.18 -16.87
CA GLY A 108 -12.39 1.96 -16.47
C GLY A 108 -11.48 3.11 -16.92
N ARG A 109 -10.55 3.53 -16.07
CA ARG A 109 -9.60 4.62 -16.36
C ARG A 109 -8.20 4.10 -16.71
N ILE A 110 -7.80 3.00 -16.10
CA ILE A 110 -6.44 2.45 -16.24
C ILE A 110 -6.43 1.41 -17.36
N PRO A 111 -5.61 1.59 -18.42
CA PRO A 111 -5.47 0.58 -19.45
C PRO A 111 -5.07 -0.79 -18.87
N SER A 112 -5.66 -1.87 -19.39
CA SER A 112 -5.38 -3.24 -18.96
C SER A 112 -3.89 -3.57 -18.98
N SER A 113 -3.18 -3.15 -20.04
CA SER A 113 -1.73 -3.36 -20.21
C SER A 113 -0.91 -2.72 -19.07
N LEU A 114 -1.26 -1.50 -18.66
CA LEU A 114 -0.60 -0.80 -17.55
C LEU A 114 -0.90 -1.50 -16.23
N TRP A 115 -2.17 -1.85 -15.99
CA TRP A 115 -2.59 -2.55 -14.79
C TRP A 115 -1.88 -3.91 -14.65
N LEU A 116 -1.84 -4.72 -15.70
CA LEU A 116 -1.17 -6.02 -15.74
C LEU A 116 0.35 -5.91 -15.51
N THR A 117 0.99 -4.88 -16.06
CA THR A 117 2.41 -4.59 -15.81
C THR A 117 2.64 -4.33 -14.33
N VAL A 118 1.77 -3.54 -13.70
CA VAL A 118 1.82 -3.28 -12.26
C VAL A 118 1.59 -4.56 -11.45
N GLN A 119 0.61 -5.41 -11.80
CA GLN A 119 0.36 -6.68 -11.10
C GLN A 119 1.57 -7.62 -11.18
N ARG A 120 2.21 -7.72 -12.35
CA ARG A 120 3.44 -8.53 -12.54
C ARG A 120 4.55 -8.05 -11.62
N LYS A 121 4.78 -6.73 -11.54
CA LYS A 121 5.77 -6.14 -10.62
C LYS A 121 5.41 -6.39 -9.15
N LEU A 122 4.13 -6.27 -8.79
CA LEU A 122 3.65 -6.56 -7.44
C LEU A 122 3.88 -8.02 -7.04
N SER A 123 3.63 -8.97 -7.93
CA SER A 123 3.83 -10.40 -7.67
C SER A 123 5.32 -10.74 -7.47
N GLN A 124 6.20 -10.14 -8.24
CA GLN A 124 7.65 -10.31 -8.08
C GLN A 124 8.16 -9.77 -6.74
N ASN A 125 7.59 -8.67 -6.27
CA ASN A 125 7.98 -8.05 -4.99
C ASN A 125 7.39 -8.73 -3.74
N THR A 126 6.38 -9.59 -3.88
CA THR A 126 5.79 -10.36 -2.75
C THR A 126 6.64 -11.53 -2.28
N SER A 127 7.67 -11.92 -3.02
CA SER A 127 8.59 -13.00 -2.61
C SER A 127 9.43 -12.67 -1.35
N PHE A 128 9.47 -11.42 -0.91
CA PHE A 128 9.98 -11.07 0.42
C PHE A 128 8.88 -11.33 1.46
N GLN A 129 8.78 -12.57 1.92
CA GLN A 129 7.93 -12.90 3.05
C GLN A 129 8.28 -11.98 4.22
N ASN A 130 7.27 -11.35 4.79
CA ASN A 130 7.39 -10.53 5.99
C ASN A 130 8.10 -11.36 7.06
N GLY A 131 9.35 -11.03 7.31
CA GLY A 131 10.14 -11.64 8.39
C GLY A 131 9.33 -11.59 9.68
N ARG A 132 9.55 -12.57 10.54
CA ARG A 132 8.92 -12.71 11.86
C ARG A 132 8.72 -11.35 12.51
N LYS A 133 7.53 -11.11 13.09
CA LYS A 133 7.27 -9.93 13.93
C LYS A 133 8.41 -9.77 14.92
N CYS A 134 9.22 -8.73 14.73
CA CYS A 134 10.41 -8.51 15.54
C CYS A 134 9.95 -7.99 16.90
N HIS A 135 9.98 -8.84 17.91
CA HIS A 135 9.75 -8.45 19.32
C HIS A 135 11.03 -7.77 19.87
N ASN A 136 11.38 -6.63 19.29
CA ASN A 136 12.62 -5.93 19.62
C ASN A 136 12.52 -5.08 20.88
N THR A 137 11.32 -4.85 21.39
CA THR A 137 11.06 -4.04 22.60
C THR A 137 9.63 -4.27 23.11
N TRP A 138 9.46 -4.31 24.44
CA TRP A 138 8.14 -4.38 25.06
C TRP A 138 7.35 -3.06 24.94
N LEU A 139 8.03 -1.97 24.57
CA LEU A 139 7.43 -0.66 24.31
C LEU A 139 6.77 -0.58 22.91
N ALA A 140 6.89 -1.61 22.07
CA ALA A 140 6.33 -1.60 20.72
C ALA A 140 4.82 -1.33 20.74
N GLY A 141 4.40 -0.32 19.96
CA GLY A 141 3.00 0.13 19.87
C GLY A 141 2.49 1.00 21.03
N LYS A 142 3.25 1.11 22.13
CA LYS A 142 2.85 1.88 23.32
C LYS A 142 3.36 3.31 23.31
N ILE A 143 4.51 3.56 22.71
CA ILE A 143 5.14 4.89 22.61
C ILE A 143 4.83 5.56 21.28
N LYS A 144 4.65 6.88 21.35
CA LYS A 144 4.30 7.72 20.22
C LYS A 144 5.32 8.83 20.00
N CYS A 145 5.43 9.29 18.76
CA CYS A 145 6.25 10.43 18.42
C CYS A 145 5.67 11.72 19.01
N GLY A 146 6.43 12.45 19.80
CA GLY A 146 6.00 13.71 20.42
C GLY A 146 5.70 14.83 19.42
N ARG A 147 6.18 14.73 18.15
CA ARG A 147 5.92 15.74 17.12
C ARG A 147 4.62 15.49 16.35
N CYS A 148 4.33 14.23 15.97
CA CYS A 148 3.20 13.92 15.10
C CYS A 148 2.18 12.92 15.70
N GLY A 149 2.40 12.42 16.90
CA GLY A 149 1.51 11.50 17.58
C GLY A 149 1.49 10.05 17.03
N TYR A 150 2.19 9.77 15.92
CA TYR A 150 2.27 8.41 15.37
C TYR A 150 3.19 7.51 16.17
N ALA A 151 2.96 6.19 16.08
CA ALA A 151 3.75 5.19 16.80
C ALA A 151 5.25 5.26 16.45
N LEU A 152 6.10 5.06 17.46
CA LEU A 152 7.49 4.74 17.26
C LEU A 152 7.63 3.24 16.97
N VAL A 153 8.39 2.90 15.92
CA VAL A 153 8.65 1.52 15.51
C VAL A 153 10.11 1.15 15.77
N GLY A 154 10.33 -0.06 16.28
CA GLY A 154 11.66 -0.58 16.54
C GLY A 154 12.31 -1.11 15.26
N LEU A 155 13.50 -0.63 14.95
CA LEU A 155 14.34 -1.10 13.85
C LEU A 155 15.64 -1.65 14.43
N ARG A 156 15.91 -2.94 14.20
CA ARG A 156 17.17 -3.56 14.61
C ARG A 156 18.26 -3.26 13.56
N ALA A 157 19.32 -2.60 13.98
CA ALA A 157 20.47 -2.33 13.14
C ALA A 157 21.42 -3.55 13.07
N GLN A 158 22.35 -3.53 12.12
CA GLN A 158 23.33 -4.61 11.95
C GLN A 158 24.23 -4.84 13.18
N ASN A 159 24.47 -3.80 13.98
CA ASN A 159 25.18 -3.87 15.26
C ASN A 159 24.36 -4.49 16.41
N GLY A 160 23.15 -4.99 16.13
CA GLY A 160 22.27 -5.61 17.13
C GLY A 160 21.47 -4.61 17.97
N VAL A 161 21.72 -3.31 17.86
CA VAL A 161 21.00 -2.27 18.60
C VAL A 161 19.63 -2.02 17.97
N THR A 162 18.58 -1.93 18.79
CA THR A 162 17.24 -1.56 18.34
C THR A 162 17.05 -0.06 18.53
N TYR A 163 16.81 0.64 17.41
CA TYR A 163 16.47 2.06 17.39
C TYR A 163 14.97 2.25 17.25
N LEU A 164 14.43 3.25 17.94
CA LEU A 164 13.04 3.66 17.82
C LEU A 164 12.92 4.80 16.82
N ARG A 165 12.08 4.61 15.82
CA ARG A 165 11.85 5.57 14.73
C ARG A 165 10.39 5.94 14.61
N CYS A 166 10.12 7.21 14.33
CA CYS A 166 8.77 7.63 13.98
C CYS A 166 8.30 6.94 12.68
N LYS A 167 7.13 6.32 12.73
CA LYS A 167 6.56 5.61 11.59
C LYS A 167 6.35 6.54 10.39
N GLN A 168 5.83 7.75 10.61
CA GLN A 168 5.64 8.74 9.54
C GLN A 168 6.96 9.14 8.87
N ARG A 169 8.03 9.34 9.66
CA ARG A 169 9.36 9.60 9.10
C ARG A 169 9.88 8.40 8.29
N ALA A 170 9.64 7.18 8.76
CA ALA A 170 10.13 5.97 8.09
C ALA A 170 9.36 5.66 6.80
N ASP A 171 8.05 5.93 6.78
CA ASP A 171 7.17 5.56 5.68
C ASP A 171 7.18 6.58 4.53
N ASN A 172 7.06 7.87 4.84
CA ASN A 172 6.87 8.90 3.82
C ASN A 172 7.70 10.19 4.03
N GLY A 173 8.41 10.31 5.14
CA GLY A 173 9.20 11.50 5.44
C GLY A 173 8.40 12.73 5.90
N SER A 174 7.09 12.60 6.14
CA SER A 174 6.22 13.72 6.53
C SER A 174 6.42 14.22 7.97
N CYS A 175 7.31 13.59 8.74
CA CYS A 175 7.68 14.01 10.08
C CYS A 175 9.20 13.99 10.24
N GLU A 176 9.76 14.99 10.89
CA GLU A 176 11.20 15.04 11.24
C GLU A 176 11.60 13.95 12.24
N GLY A 177 10.61 13.34 12.93
CA GLY A 177 10.82 12.29 13.91
C GLY A 177 11.21 12.79 15.29
N ALA A 178 11.43 11.86 16.21
CA ALA A 178 11.79 12.13 17.61
C ALA A 178 13.31 12.09 17.89
N GLY A 179 14.14 12.17 16.84
CA GLY A 179 15.59 12.03 16.96
C GLY A 179 16.04 10.57 16.95
N THR A 180 17.27 10.33 17.41
CA THR A 180 17.85 8.99 17.52
C THR A 180 17.64 8.48 18.94
N LEU A 181 16.75 7.52 19.11
CA LEU A 181 16.43 6.89 20.39
C LEU A 181 16.71 5.38 20.29
N THR A 182 17.34 4.82 21.32
CA THR A 182 17.47 3.34 21.42
C THR A 182 16.32 2.75 22.25
N ALA A 183 15.92 1.53 21.93
CA ALA A 183 14.91 0.84 22.71
C ALA A 183 15.36 0.68 24.18
N GLN A 184 16.61 0.32 24.38
CA GLN A 184 17.18 0.11 25.72
C GLN A 184 17.15 1.37 26.60
N SER A 185 17.52 2.55 26.05
CA SER A 185 17.46 3.78 26.82
C SER A 185 16.05 4.19 27.18
N MET A 186 15.09 3.99 26.27
CA MET A 186 13.68 4.26 26.53
C MET A 186 13.06 3.28 27.51
N GLU A 187 13.42 2.00 27.45
CA GLU A 187 12.98 0.99 28.41
C GLU A 187 13.48 1.30 29.82
N SER A 188 14.77 1.67 29.94
CA SER A 188 15.35 2.07 31.24
C SER A 188 14.69 3.32 31.79
N PHE A 189 14.42 4.32 30.95
CA PHE A 189 13.72 5.54 31.36
C PHE A 189 12.31 5.23 31.87
N VAL A 190 11.50 4.51 31.08
CA VAL A 190 10.11 4.18 31.47
C VAL A 190 10.10 3.32 32.72
N TYR A 191 11.02 2.35 32.85
CA TYR A 191 11.12 1.53 34.06
C TYR A 191 11.44 2.37 35.30
N GLY A 192 12.37 3.35 35.18
CA GLY A 192 12.71 4.25 36.26
C GLY A 192 11.56 5.16 36.72
N GLU A 193 10.63 5.50 35.80
CA GLU A 193 9.44 6.30 36.13
C GLU A 193 8.29 5.46 36.74
N MET A 194 8.36 4.14 36.64
CA MET A 194 7.33 3.21 37.15
C MET A 194 7.64 2.69 38.55
N VAL A 195 8.88 2.84 39.04
CA VAL A 195 9.38 2.37 40.35
C VAL A 195 9.53 3.56 41.29
#